data_c18c8d52d4e87144dcd1df233638418e
#
_entry.id   c18c8d52d4e87144dcd1df233638418e
#
_cell.length_a   1.000
_cell.length_b   1.000
_cell.length_c   1.000
_cell.angle_alpha   90.00
_cell.angle_beta   90.00
_cell.angle_gamma   90.00
#
_symmetry.space_group_name_H-M   'P 1'
#
loop_
_entity.id
_entity.type
_entity.pdbx_description
1 polymer ?
#
loop_
_entity_poly.entity_id
_entity_poly.type
_entity_poly.pdbx_seq_one_letter_code
_entity_poly.pdbx_strand_id
1 'polypeptide(L)'
;MATVDDKKIIFSMVGLSKTIKQNNKQVLKNIYLSFFYGAKIGIIGLNGAGKSTLMKIIAGLDNDYQGEVVFSPGYSVGYLPQDPHLDDNKTVKEIVQEGVQNVVDALAEYEEINQKFGLPEYYENEDKMNALFARQGELQDILDATDAWNLDSRLERAMDALRLPPADWKAEHLSGGERRRVALCRLLLQKPDVLLLDEPTNHLDAESIDWLEQHLQQYEGTVIAVTHDR
;
A
#
# COMPACT_ATOMS: atom_id res chain seq x y z
N MET A 1 21.92 16.91 5.21
CA MET A 1 22.56 16.76 3.88
C MET A 1 22.53 15.26 3.58
N ALA A 2 21.63 14.81 2.70
CA ALA A 2 21.61 13.43 2.25
C ALA A 2 22.87 13.13 1.44
N THR A 3 23.57 12.10 1.81
CA THR A 3 24.81 11.68 1.15
C THR A 3 24.51 11.09 -0.23
N VAL A 4 25.43 11.15 -1.16
CA VAL A 4 25.32 10.78 -2.58
C VAL A 4 24.91 9.31 -2.82
N ASP A 5 24.80 8.51 -1.75
CA ASP A 5 24.43 7.08 -1.78
C ASP A 5 22.91 6.81 -1.79
N ASP A 6 22.08 7.85 -1.58
CA ASP A 6 20.62 7.72 -1.49
C ASP A 6 19.88 7.62 -2.85
N LYS A 7 20.60 7.66 -3.97
CA LYS A 7 20.02 7.57 -5.32
C LYS A 7 20.05 6.16 -5.87
N LYS A 8 19.47 5.21 -5.13
CA LYS A 8 19.31 3.85 -5.63
C LYS A 8 18.19 3.80 -6.66
N ILE A 9 18.50 3.32 -7.87
CA ILE A 9 17.47 3.04 -8.88
C ILE A 9 16.70 1.82 -8.42
N ILE A 10 15.37 1.97 -8.27
CA ILE A 10 14.49 0.88 -7.84
C ILE A 10 13.71 0.27 -8.99
N PHE A 11 13.57 1.01 -10.09
CA PHE A 11 12.82 0.60 -11.25
C PHE A 11 13.36 1.22 -12.53
N SER A 12 13.48 0.43 -13.60
CA SER A 12 13.91 0.89 -14.92
C SER A 12 13.05 0.28 -16.02
N MET A 13 12.77 1.08 -17.02
CA MET A 13 12.17 0.67 -18.30
C MET A 13 13.16 0.93 -19.42
N VAL A 14 13.37 -0.07 -20.29
CA VAL A 14 14.30 0.02 -21.43
C VAL A 14 13.56 -0.36 -22.69
N GLY A 15 13.31 0.62 -23.57
CA GLY A 15 12.62 0.41 -24.83
C GLY A 15 11.17 -0.07 -24.69
N LEU A 16 10.50 0.26 -23.58
CA LEU A 16 9.15 -0.20 -23.30
C LEU A 16 8.17 0.28 -24.36
N SER A 17 7.51 -0.67 -25.01
CA SER A 17 6.45 -0.40 -25.99
C SER A 17 5.27 -1.33 -25.77
N LYS A 18 4.05 -0.81 -25.93
CA LYS A 18 2.81 -1.58 -25.79
C LYS A 18 1.84 -1.24 -26.89
N THR A 19 1.35 -2.29 -27.57
CA THR A 19 0.27 -2.20 -28.56
C THR A 19 -0.93 -2.97 -28.04
N ILE A 20 -2.11 -2.34 -28.02
CA ILE A 20 -3.37 -3.01 -27.68
C ILE A 20 -3.81 -3.85 -28.89
N LYS A 21 -3.82 -5.17 -28.74
CA LYS A 21 -4.11 -6.12 -29.83
C LYS A 21 -5.52 -5.98 -30.43
N GLN A 22 -6.50 -5.58 -29.62
CA GLN A 22 -7.90 -5.47 -30.06
C GLN A 22 -8.14 -4.42 -31.17
N ASN A 23 -7.41 -3.33 -31.15
CA ASN A 23 -7.55 -2.21 -32.09
C ASN A 23 -6.23 -1.84 -32.77
N ASN A 24 -5.18 -2.62 -32.58
CA ASN A 24 -3.84 -2.40 -33.09
C ASN A 24 -3.28 -0.99 -32.76
N LYS A 25 -3.71 -0.40 -31.65
CA LYS A 25 -3.28 0.92 -31.19
C LYS A 25 -2.04 0.82 -30.33
N GLN A 26 -0.95 1.45 -30.76
CA GLN A 26 0.24 1.60 -29.93
C GLN A 26 -0.02 2.69 -28.88
N VAL A 27 -0.02 2.30 -27.60
CA VAL A 27 -0.31 3.22 -26.46
C VAL A 27 0.97 3.65 -25.73
N LEU A 28 2.02 2.83 -25.76
CA LEU A 28 3.34 3.17 -25.26
C LEU A 28 4.36 2.94 -26.36
N LYS A 29 5.31 3.87 -26.52
CA LYS A 29 6.29 3.81 -27.60
C LYS A 29 7.68 4.11 -27.08
N ASN A 30 8.53 3.07 -27.07
CA ASN A 30 9.98 3.18 -26.86
C ASN A 30 10.38 4.02 -25.63
N ILE A 31 9.80 3.70 -24.45
CA ILE A 31 10.02 4.44 -23.22
C ILE A 31 11.32 3.96 -22.55
N TYR A 32 12.18 4.92 -22.19
CA TYR A 32 13.40 4.73 -21.42
C TYR A 32 13.32 5.62 -20.18
N LEU A 33 13.06 5.04 -19.01
CA LEU A 33 12.95 5.77 -17.75
C LEU A 33 13.53 4.93 -16.63
N SER A 34 14.14 5.61 -15.66
CA SER A 34 14.58 4.99 -14.40
C SER A 34 14.11 5.86 -13.24
N PHE A 35 13.64 5.21 -12.18
CA PHE A 35 13.14 5.87 -10.98
C PHE A 35 14.04 5.58 -9.80
N PHE A 36 14.29 6.62 -9.02
CA PHE A 36 15.05 6.53 -7.77
C PHE A 36 14.12 6.31 -6.58
N TYR A 37 14.63 5.66 -5.56
CA TYR A 37 13.93 5.53 -4.29
C TYR A 37 13.58 6.92 -3.72
N GLY A 38 12.38 7.06 -3.16
CA GLY A 38 11.89 8.32 -2.60
C GLY A 38 11.42 9.37 -3.62
N ALA A 39 11.52 9.11 -4.93
CA ALA A 39 11.04 10.05 -5.94
C ALA A 39 9.51 10.22 -5.91
N LYS A 40 9.04 11.45 -6.15
CA LYS A 40 7.63 11.80 -6.31
C LYS A 40 7.38 12.16 -7.77
N ILE A 41 6.58 11.35 -8.46
CA ILE A 41 6.46 11.40 -9.93
C ILE A 41 4.99 11.55 -10.29
N GLY A 42 4.67 12.62 -11.00
CA GLY A 42 3.36 12.85 -11.62
C GLY A 42 3.35 12.40 -13.08
N ILE A 43 2.37 11.60 -13.47
CA ILE A 43 2.11 11.23 -14.86
C ILE A 43 0.89 12.00 -15.34
N ILE A 44 1.09 12.89 -16.31
CA ILE A 44 0.04 13.74 -16.87
C ILE A 44 -0.16 13.38 -18.34
N GLY A 45 -1.38 13.42 -18.82
CA GLY A 45 -1.71 13.18 -20.23
C GLY A 45 -3.21 13.03 -20.46
N LEU A 46 -3.61 13.06 -21.72
CA LEU A 46 -4.99 12.91 -22.13
C LEU A 46 -5.54 11.51 -21.82
N ASN A 47 -6.87 11.39 -21.79
CA ASN A 47 -7.53 10.08 -21.68
C ASN A 47 -7.16 9.18 -22.86
N GLY A 48 -6.87 7.92 -22.58
CA GLY A 48 -6.41 6.96 -23.60
C GLY A 48 -4.95 7.10 -24.03
N ALA A 49 -4.15 7.95 -23.35
CA ALA A 49 -2.71 8.11 -23.62
C ALA A 49 -1.85 6.96 -23.08
N GLY A 50 -2.43 5.95 -22.42
CA GLY A 50 -1.69 4.79 -21.91
C GLY A 50 -1.22 4.90 -20.45
N LYS A 51 -1.67 5.92 -19.69
CA LYS A 51 -1.26 6.13 -18.29
C LYS A 51 -1.56 4.92 -17.39
N SER A 52 -2.81 4.48 -17.36
CA SER A 52 -3.21 3.30 -16.57
C SER A 52 -2.55 2.00 -17.06
N THR A 53 -2.28 1.90 -18.39
CA THR A 53 -1.50 0.78 -18.95
C THR A 53 -0.09 0.78 -18.41
N LEU A 54 0.58 1.94 -18.39
CA LEU A 54 1.90 2.08 -17.81
C LEU A 54 1.91 1.71 -16.32
N MET A 55 0.93 2.18 -15.55
CA MET A 55 0.79 1.84 -14.12
C MET A 55 0.62 0.33 -13.91
N LYS A 56 -0.17 -0.35 -14.73
CA LYS A 56 -0.35 -1.81 -14.66
C LYS A 56 0.94 -2.57 -14.98
N ILE A 57 1.73 -2.09 -15.93
CA ILE A 57 3.04 -2.67 -16.25
C ILE A 57 4.00 -2.49 -15.08
N ILE A 58 4.07 -1.29 -14.49
CA ILE A 58 4.89 -1.02 -13.31
C ILE A 58 4.43 -1.88 -12.12
N ALA A 59 3.12 -2.09 -11.95
CA ALA A 59 2.57 -2.95 -10.91
C ALA A 59 2.78 -4.46 -11.16
N GLY A 60 3.33 -4.86 -12.31
CA GLY A 60 3.49 -6.27 -12.68
C GLY A 60 2.18 -6.97 -13.06
N LEU A 61 1.11 -6.23 -13.29
CA LEU A 61 -0.24 -6.75 -13.63
C LEU A 61 -0.41 -6.95 -15.14
N ASP A 62 0.39 -6.28 -15.97
CA ASP A 62 0.40 -6.43 -17.43
C ASP A 62 1.82 -6.76 -17.89
N ASN A 63 2.03 -7.98 -18.36
CA ASN A 63 3.32 -8.47 -18.84
C ASN A 63 3.38 -8.62 -20.38
N ASP A 64 2.32 -8.20 -21.09
CA ASP A 64 2.26 -8.24 -22.57
C ASP A 64 2.78 -6.91 -23.15
N TYR A 65 4.09 -6.73 -23.15
CA TYR A 65 4.79 -5.57 -23.71
C TYR A 65 6.10 -5.96 -24.39
N GLN A 66 6.68 -5.05 -25.14
CA GLN A 66 8.02 -5.15 -25.73
C GLN A 66 8.99 -4.29 -24.94
N GLY A 67 10.26 -4.69 -24.91
CA GLY A 67 11.29 -4.04 -24.11
C GLY A 67 11.49 -4.73 -22.77
N GLU A 68 12.19 -4.07 -21.86
CA GLU A 68 12.53 -4.61 -20.55
C GLU A 68 12.00 -3.71 -19.44
N VAL A 69 11.50 -4.35 -18.39
CA VAL A 69 11.10 -3.71 -17.13
C VAL A 69 11.83 -4.42 -16.01
N VAL A 70 12.64 -3.68 -15.28
CA VAL A 70 13.49 -4.22 -14.22
C VAL A 70 13.17 -3.54 -12.89
N PHE A 71 12.79 -4.35 -11.92
CA PHE A 71 12.71 -3.94 -10.51
C PHE A 71 13.96 -4.37 -9.77
N SER A 72 14.46 -3.50 -8.91
CA SER A 72 15.45 -3.91 -7.92
C SER A 72 14.81 -4.87 -6.90
N PRO A 73 15.48 -5.98 -6.56
CA PRO A 73 14.92 -6.95 -5.64
C PRO A 73 14.72 -6.38 -4.24
N GLY A 74 13.72 -6.87 -3.53
CA GLY A 74 13.45 -6.54 -2.13
C GLY A 74 12.54 -5.33 -1.89
N TYR A 75 12.01 -4.69 -2.95
CA TYR A 75 11.03 -3.60 -2.83
C TYR A 75 9.60 -4.07 -3.07
N SER A 76 8.71 -3.61 -2.21
CA SER A 76 7.27 -3.84 -2.32
C SER A 76 6.61 -2.80 -3.21
N VAL A 77 5.59 -3.23 -3.97
CA VAL A 77 4.80 -2.36 -4.85
C VAL A 77 3.34 -2.43 -4.47
N GLY A 78 2.73 -1.28 -4.24
CA GLY A 78 1.30 -1.15 -4.00
C GLY A 78 0.63 -0.34 -5.11
N TYR A 79 -0.52 -0.77 -5.56
CA TYR A 79 -1.25 -0.14 -6.66
C TYR A 79 -2.70 0.13 -6.31
N LEU A 80 -3.13 1.37 -6.50
CA LEU A 80 -4.54 1.77 -6.44
C LEU A 80 -5.07 1.90 -7.88
N PRO A 81 -5.88 0.95 -8.37
CA PRO A 81 -6.55 1.09 -9.67
C PRO A 81 -7.73 2.05 -9.60
N GLN A 82 -8.25 2.45 -10.76
CA GLN A 82 -9.48 3.25 -10.84
C GLN A 82 -10.69 2.56 -10.19
N ASP A 83 -10.80 1.25 -10.36
CA ASP A 83 -11.88 0.42 -9.78
C ASP A 83 -11.23 -0.67 -8.90
N PRO A 84 -11.04 -0.41 -7.60
CA PRO A 84 -10.43 -1.36 -6.69
C PRO A 84 -11.39 -2.47 -6.30
N HIS A 85 -10.89 -3.70 -6.34
CA HIS A 85 -11.63 -4.85 -5.84
C HIS A 85 -11.46 -4.98 -4.32
N LEU A 86 -12.58 -5.09 -3.61
CA LEU A 86 -12.65 -5.33 -2.17
C LEU A 86 -13.49 -6.60 -1.92
N ASP A 87 -13.22 -7.29 -0.82
CA ASP A 87 -14.05 -8.42 -0.37
C ASP A 87 -15.38 -7.87 0.19
N ASP A 88 -16.48 -8.18 -0.51
CA ASP A 88 -17.82 -7.71 -0.20
C ASP A 88 -18.32 -8.17 1.18
N ASN A 89 -17.79 -9.27 1.71
CA ASN A 89 -18.20 -9.82 3.00
C ASN A 89 -17.54 -9.12 4.19
N LYS A 90 -16.44 -8.41 3.96
CA LYS A 90 -15.67 -7.71 5.01
C LYS A 90 -16.24 -6.33 5.30
N THR A 91 -16.07 -5.91 6.55
CA THR A 91 -16.36 -4.54 6.98
C THR A 91 -15.26 -3.57 6.54
N VAL A 92 -15.57 -2.28 6.54
CA VAL A 92 -14.61 -1.20 6.26
C VAL A 92 -13.37 -1.33 7.16
N LYS A 93 -13.57 -1.55 8.48
CA LYS A 93 -12.47 -1.72 9.44
C LYS A 93 -11.60 -2.91 9.10
N GLU A 94 -12.19 -4.07 8.80
CA GLU A 94 -11.45 -5.29 8.45
C GLU A 94 -10.60 -5.10 7.19
N ILE A 95 -11.14 -4.42 6.16
CA ILE A 95 -10.40 -4.12 4.93
C ILE A 95 -9.25 -3.16 5.20
N VAL A 96 -9.46 -2.12 5.99
CA VAL A 96 -8.41 -1.16 6.35
C VAL A 96 -7.30 -1.83 7.17
N GLN A 97 -7.66 -2.74 8.08
CA GLN A 97 -6.71 -3.53 8.88
C GLN A 97 -5.82 -4.45 8.03
N GLU A 98 -6.27 -4.90 6.85
CA GLU A 98 -5.42 -5.68 5.92
C GLU A 98 -4.12 -4.95 5.55
N GLY A 99 -4.14 -3.60 5.51
CA GLY A 99 -2.95 -2.79 5.25
C GLY A 99 -1.86 -2.90 6.33
N VAL A 100 -2.23 -3.35 7.52
CA VAL A 100 -1.35 -3.53 8.69
C VAL A 100 -1.48 -4.92 9.28
N GLN A 101 -1.79 -5.92 8.47
CA GLN A 101 -2.10 -7.28 8.91
C GLN A 101 -0.98 -7.89 9.76
N ASN A 102 0.27 -7.65 9.40
CA ASN A 102 1.43 -8.10 10.18
C ASN A 102 1.43 -7.55 11.62
N VAL A 103 0.96 -6.33 11.83
CA VAL A 103 0.86 -5.71 13.16
C VAL A 103 -0.33 -6.30 13.92
N VAL A 104 -1.47 -6.49 13.25
CA VAL A 104 -2.66 -7.14 13.82
C VAL A 104 -2.33 -8.56 14.28
N ASP A 105 -1.64 -9.33 13.45
CA ASP A 105 -1.24 -10.71 13.76
C ASP A 105 -0.26 -10.75 14.94
N ALA A 106 0.71 -9.82 14.99
CA ALA A 106 1.66 -9.73 16.09
C ALA A 106 0.96 -9.38 17.42
N LEU A 107 -0.02 -8.47 17.42
CA LEU A 107 -0.83 -8.14 18.60
C LEU A 107 -1.65 -9.35 19.07
N ALA A 108 -2.27 -10.08 18.15
CA ALA A 108 -3.04 -11.29 18.47
C ALA A 108 -2.15 -12.39 19.06
N GLU A 109 -0.97 -12.63 18.48
CA GLU A 109 0.00 -13.59 18.99
C GLU A 109 0.53 -13.20 20.38
N TYR A 110 0.80 -11.90 20.58
CA TYR A 110 1.24 -11.38 21.88
C TYR A 110 0.19 -11.63 22.98
N GLU A 111 -1.07 -11.38 22.69
CA GLU A 111 -2.18 -11.64 23.60
C GLU A 111 -2.35 -13.14 23.88
N GLU A 112 -2.23 -13.99 22.86
CA GLU A 112 -2.28 -15.45 23.01
C GLU A 112 -1.15 -15.96 23.93
N ILE A 113 0.07 -15.43 23.78
CA ILE A 113 1.22 -15.77 24.64
C ILE A 113 0.93 -15.35 26.08
N ASN A 114 0.37 -14.16 26.31
CA ASN A 114 0.01 -13.69 27.65
C ASN A 114 -0.98 -14.64 28.34
N GLN A 115 -1.94 -15.17 27.58
CA GLN A 115 -2.87 -16.19 28.11
C GLN A 115 -2.20 -17.51 28.42
N LYS A 116 -1.22 -17.95 27.60
CA LYS A 116 -0.49 -19.21 27.78
C LYS A 116 0.36 -19.23 29.04
N PHE A 117 0.85 -18.10 29.55
CA PHE A 117 1.60 -18.03 30.81
C PHE A 117 0.81 -18.55 32.02
N GLY A 118 -0.52 -18.47 31.98
CA GLY A 118 -1.41 -18.98 33.04
C GLY A 118 -1.74 -20.46 32.94
N LEU A 119 -1.32 -21.17 31.90
CA LEU A 119 -1.67 -22.56 31.66
C LEU A 119 -0.63 -23.53 32.31
N PRO A 120 -1.10 -24.60 33.01
CA PRO A 120 -0.21 -25.56 33.68
C PRO A 120 0.84 -26.19 32.75
N GLU A 121 0.46 -26.50 31.53
CA GLU A 121 1.36 -27.12 30.54
C GLU A 121 2.58 -26.25 30.16
N TYR A 122 2.52 -24.94 30.43
CA TYR A 122 3.61 -24.00 30.20
C TYR A 122 4.36 -23.68 31.49
N TYR A 123 3.68 -23.30 32.58
CA TYR A 123 4.38 -22.91 33.82
C TYR A 123 4.99 -24.08 34.57
N GLU A 124 4.54 -25.33 34.34
CA GLU A 124 5.15 -26.55 34.87
C GLU A 124 6.31 -27.07 34.00
N ASN A 125 6.59 -26.45 32.86
CA ASN A 125 7.65 -26.87 31.94
C ASN A 125 8.58 -25.69 31.64
N GLU A 126 9.80 -25.73 32.17
CA GLU A 126 10.80 -24.67 32.06
C GLU A 126 11.16 -24.33 30.60
N ASP A 127 11.32 -25.35 29.74
CA ASP A 127 11.68 -25.15 28.34
C ASP A 127 10.57 -24.43 27.58
N LYS A 128 9.32 -24.83 27.80
CA LYS A 128 8.14 -24.15 27.19
C LYS A 128 7.98 -22.72 27.70
N MET A 129 8.21 -22.51 28.99
CA MET A 129 8.14 -21.18 29.59
C MET A 129 9.22 -20.26 29.01
N ASN A 130 10.45 -20.73 28.90
CA ASN A 130 11.55 -19.98 28.32
C ASN A 130 11.29 -19.63 26.82
N ALA A 131 10.69 -20.55 26.05
CA ALA A 131 10.31 -20.32 24.69
C ALA A 131 9.22 -19.22 24.58
N LEU A 132 8.22 -19.21 25.49
CA LEU A 132 7.22 -18.13 25.54
C LEU A 132 7.84 -16.77 25.85
N PHE A 133 8.77 -16.69 26.82
CA PHE A 133 9.44 -15.42 27.14
C PHE A 133 10.28 -14.91 25.96
N ALA A 134 11.02 -15.80 25.29
CA ALA A 134 11.80 -15.42 24.11
C ALA A 134 10.89 -14.86 22.99
N ARG A 135 9.80 -15.56 22.69
CA ARG A 135 8.86 -15.13 21.66
C ARG A 135 8.12 -13.85 22.03
N GLN A 136 7.73 -13.69 23.29
CA GLN A 136 7.13 -12.45 23.77
C GLN A 136 8.07 -11.26 23.60
N GLY A 137 9.38 -11.43 23.91
CA GLY A 137 10.38 -10.38 23.71
C GLY A 137 10.51 -9.97 22.24
N GLU A 138 10.59 -10.94 21.31
CA GLU A 138 10.60 -10.65 19.87
C GLU A 138 9.36 -9.87 19.41
N LEU A 139 8.18 -10.29 19.87
CA LEU A 139 6.93 -9.59 19.53
C LEU A 139 6.88 -8.19 20.13
N GLN A 140 7.35 -8.01 21.37
CA GLN A 140 7.44 -6.70 22.00
C GLN A 140 8.27 -5.73 21.15
N ASP A 141 9.44 -6.17 20.68
CA ASP A 141 10.30 -5.35 19.81
C ASP A 141 9.58 -4.96 18.50
N ILE A 142 8.83 -5.89 17.88
CA ILE A 142 8.05 -5.62 16.68
C ILE A 142 6.93 -4.62 16.97
N LEU A 143 6.18 -4.80 18.07
CA LEU A 143 5.05 -3.96 18.44
C LEU A 143 5.51 -2.54 18.78
N ASP A 144 6.63 -2.39 19.46
CA ASP A 144 7.22 -1.09 19.81
C ASP A 144 7.74 -0.38 18.53
N ALA A 145 8.43 -1.09 17.65
CA ALA A 145 8.96 -0.54 16.41
C ALA A 145 7.85 -0.09 15.44
N THR A 146 6.67 -0.72 15.49
CA THR A 146 5.52 -0.41 14.62
C THR A 146 4.49 0.52 15.26
N ASP A 147 4.72 0.99 16.50
CA ASP A 147 3.73 1.75 17.28
C ASP A 147 2.36 1.04 17.33
N ALA A 148 2.40 -0.27 17.54
CA ALA A 148 1.22 -1.13 17.50
C ALA A 148 0.22 -0.86 18.63
N TRP A 149 0.70 -0.38 19.77
CA TRP A 149 -0.14 -0.05 20.93
C TRP A 149 -1.14 1.08 20.66
N ASN A 150 -0.84 1.92 19.66
CA ASN A 150 -1.71 3.01 19.20
C ASN A 150 -2.43 2.68 17.88
N LEU A 151 -2.47 1.38 17.49
CA LEU A 151 -2.99 0.97 16.18
C LEU A 151 -4.41 1.45 15.93
N ASP A 152 -5.35 1.22 16.85
CA ASP A 152 -6.75 1.63 16.67
C ASP A 152 -6.87 3.14 16.44
N SER A 153 -6.18 3.97 17.22
CA SER A 153 -6.18 5.43 17.03
C SER A 153 -5.55 5.88 15.71
N ARG A 154 -4.57 5.13 15.21
CA ARG A 154 -3.95 5.38 13.89
C ARG A 154 -4.90 5.04 12.76
N LEU A 155 -5.60 3.91 12.86
CA LEU A 155 -6.62 3.51 11.89
C LEU A 155 -7.77 4.52 11.86
N GLU A 156 -8.32 4.89 13.02
CA GLU A 156 -9.39 5.89 13.13
C GLU A 156 -8.99 7.22 12.47
N ARG A 157 -7.81 7.75 12.79
CA ARG A 157 -7.32 9.00 12.19
C ARG A 157 -7.19 8.91 10.66
N ALA A 158 -6.71 7.79 10.12
CA ALA A 158 -6.60 7.62 8.69
C ALA A 158 -7.98 7.49 8.01
N MET A 159 -8.90 6.77 8.65
CA MET A 159 -10.28 6.62 8.19
C MET A 159 -11.02 7.96 8.20
N ASP A 160 -10.88 8.75 9.25
CA ASP A 160 -11.50 10.08 9.39
C ASP A 160 -10.94 11.06 8.34
N ALA A 161 -9.62 11.08 8.15
CA ALA A 161 -8.96 11.96 7.19
C ALA A 161 -9.42 11.75 5.74
N LEU A 162 -9.74 10.51 5.38
CA LEU A 162 -10.28 10.13 4.07
C LEU A 162 -11.81 10.06 4.06
N ARG A 163 -12.48 10.44 5.16
CA ARG A 163 -13.93 10.40 5.32
C ARG A 163 -14.54 9.07 4.88
N LEU A 164 -13.99 7.98 5.44
CA LEU A 164 -14.48 6.65 5.13
C LEU A 164 -15.90 6.44 5.69
N PRO A 165 -16.67 5.52 5.10
CA PRO A 165 -17.94 5.08 5.66
C PRO A 165 -17.76 4.49 7.07
N PRO A 166 -18.85 4.30 7.84
CA PRO A 166 -18.81 3.67 9.15
C PRO A 166 -18.01 2.36 9.15
N ALA A 167 -17.21 2.16 10.18
CA ALA A 167 -16.25 1.07 10.29
C ALA A 167 -16.88 -0.34 10.22
N ASP A 168 -18.14 -0.45 10.65
CA ASP A 168 -18.93 -1.68 10.69
C ASP A 168 -19.74 -1.96 9.40
N TRP A 169 -19.74 -1.02 8.44
CA TRP A 169 -20.40 -1.27 7.16
C TRP A 169 -19.64 -2.29 6.33
N LYS A 170 -20.40 -3.19 5.70
CA LYS A 170 -19.83 -4.15 4.75
C LYS A 170 -19.55 -3.50 3.40
N ALA A 171 -18.50 -3.99 2.74
CA ALA A 171 -18.09 -3.46 1.43
C ALA A 171 -19.17 -3.62 0.35
N GLU A 172 -20.06 -4.62 0.45
CA GLU A 172 -21.18 -4.80 -0.49
C GLU A 172 -22.14 -3.60 -0.56
N HIS A 173 -22.21 -2.78 0.51
CA HIS A 173 -23.10 -1.62 0.59
C HIS A 173 -22.42 -0.31 0.16
N LEU A 174 -21.12 -0.34 -0.14
CA LEU A 174 -20.35 0.84 -0.48
C LEU A 174 -20.55 1.24 -1.95
N SER A 175 -20.71 2.54 -2.19
CA SER A 175 -20.61 3.12 -3.53
C SER A 175 -19.18 2.97 -4.09
N GLY A 176 -19.02 3.13 -5.41
CA GLY A 176 -17.70 3.03 -6.05
C GLY A 176 -16.69 4.03 -5.48
N GLY A 177 -17.11 5.25 -5.16
CA GLY A 177 -16.25 6.25 -4.53
C GLY A 177 -15.82 5.88 -3.11
N GLU A 178 -16.72 5.32 -2.31
CA GLU A 178 -16.41 4.83 -0.97
C GLU A 178 -15.46 3.64 -0.99
N ARG A 179 -15.70 2.66 -1.88
CA ARG A 179 -14.77 1.53 -2.11
C ARG A 179 -13.37 2.02 -2.43
N ARG A 180 -13.27 3.05 -3.25
CA ARG A 180 -11.99 3.63 -3.65
C ARG A 180 -11.27 4.29 -2.47
N ARG A 181 -11.98 5.06 -1.63
CA ARG A 181 -11.40 5.67 -0.42
C ARG A 181 -10.93 4.61 0.58
N VAL A 182 -11.70 3.54 0.77
CA VAL A 182 -11.31 2.40 1.63
C VAL A 182 -10.06 1.72 1.11
N ALA A 183 -9.99 1.44 -0.20
CA ALA A 183 -8.81 0.85 -0.83
C ALA A 183 -7.57 1.76 -0.73
N LEU A 184 -7.73 3.07 -0.91
CA LEU A 184 -6.67 4.05 -0.73
C LEU A 184 -6.15 4.06 0.71
N CYS A 185 -7.05 4.10 1.70
CA CYS A 185 -6.69 4.06 3.11
C CYS A 185 -5.87 2.81 3.45
N ARG A 186 -6.34 1.62 3.05
CA ARG A 186 -5.63 0.36 3.20
C ARG A 186 -4.22 0.42 2.62
N LEU A 187 -4.10 0.92 1.40
CA LEU A 187 -2.84 0.99 0.68
C LEU A 187 -1.84 1.97 1.32
N LEU A 188 -2.30 3.12 1.80
CA LEU A 188 -1.45 4.10 2.51
C LEU A 188 -0.92 3.54 3.84
N LEU A 189 -1.73 2.77 4.55
CA LEU A 189 -1.34 2.10 5.79
C LEU A 189 -0.35 0.95 5.56
N GLN A 190 -0.43 0.29 4.42
CA GLN A 190 0.50 -0.78 4.02
C GLN A 190 1.92 -0.26 3.79
N LYS A 191 2.08 1.01 3.42
CA LYS A 191 3.36 1.71 3.19
C LYS A 191 4.31 0.96 2.26
N PRO A 192 3.90 0.58 1.03
CA PRO A 192 4.80 -0.07 0.08
C PRO A 192 5.97 0.85 -0.32
N ASP A 193 7.11 0.26 -0.69
CA ASP A 193 8.28 1.04 -1.15
C ASP A 193 8.02 1.83 -2.43
N VAL A 194 7.14 1.30 -3.30
CA VAL A 194 6.63 1.96 -4.50
C VAL A 194 5.12 2.05 -4.44
N LEU A 195 4.61 3.25 -4.34
CA LEU A 195 3.18 3.55 -4.28
C LEU A 195 2.69 4.07 -5.64
N LEU A 196 1.80 3.31 -6.27
CA LEU A 196 1.21 3.62 -7.58
C LEU A 196 -0.24 4.04 -7.40
N LEU A 197 -0.57 5.27 -7.77
CA LEU A 197 -1.90 5.86 -7.58
C LEU A 197 -2.48 6.30 -8.93
N ASP A 198 -3.53 5.64 -9.38
CA ASP A 198 -4.24 6.00 -10.62
C ASP A 198 -5.41 6.93 -10.29
N GLU A 199 -5.24 8.25 -10.51
CA GLU A 199 -6.21 9.32 -10.21
C GLU A 199 -6.68 9.33 -8.74
N PRO A 200 -5.78 9.41 -7.75
CA PRO A 200 -6.12 9.20 -6.34
C PRO A 200 -7.06 10.25 -5.74
N THR A 201 -7.15 11.44 -6.34
CA THR A 201 -8.00 12.55 -5.88
C THR A 201 -9.45 12.44 -6.31
N ASN A 202 -9.78 11.54 -7.25
CA ASN A 202 -11.16 11.34 -7.67
C ASN A 202 -12.02 10.84 -6.51
N HIS A 203 -13.18 11.45 -6.33
CA HIS A 203 -14.14 11.17 -5.24
C HIS A 203 -13.66 11.58 -3.83
N LEU A 204 -12.61 12.40 -3.72
CA LEU A 204 -12.21 13.05 -2.49
C LEU A 204 -12.73 14.50 -2.44
N ASP A 205 -13.03 14.96 -1.24
CA ASP A 205 -13.29 16.39 -1.00
C ASP A 205 -11.97 17.16 -0.80
N ALA A 206 -12.06 18.48 -0.74
CA ALA A 206 -10.89 19.35 -0.67
C ALA A 206 -10.01 19.08 0.57
N GLU A 207 -10.61 18.77 1.72
CA GLU A 207 -9.86 18.49 2.95
C GLU A 207 -9.11 17.15 2.87
N SER A 208 -9.77 16.12 2.31
CA SER A 208 -9.13 14.80 2.08
C SER A 208 -8.03 14.89 1.04
N ILE A 209 -8.17 15.74 0.01
CA ILE A 209 -7.11 16.00 -0.99
C ILE A 209 -5.91 16.65 -0.32
N ASP A 210 -6.11 17.71 0.46
CA ASP A 210 -5.02 18.41 1.16
C ASP A 210 -4.28 17.46 2.12
N TRP A 211 -5.01 16.68 2.88
CA TRP A 211 -4.42 15.66 3.74
C TRP A 211 -3.61 14.62 2.95
N LEU A 212 -4.16 14.12 1.84
CA LEU A 212 -3.46 13.16 0.98
C LEU A 212 -2.17 13.74 0.40
N GLU A 213 -2.22 14.98 -0.09
CA GLU A 213 -1.03 15.66 -0.63
C GLU A 213 0.07 15.79 0.43
N GLN A 214 -0.27 16.23 1.64
CA GLN A 214 0.68 16.33 2.74
C GLN A 214 1.25 14.95 3.12
N HIS A 215 0.40 13.92 3.16
CA HIS A 215 0.82 12.55 3.43
C HIS A 215 1.81 12.03 2.37
N LEU A 216 1.53 12.27 1.08
CA LEU A 216 2.38 11.84 -0.03
C LEU A 216 3.72 12.61 -0.09
N GLN A 217 3.74 13.89 0.32
CA GLN A 217 4.97 14.66 0.43
C GLN A 217 5.93 14.08 1.49
N GLN A 218 5.38 13.60 2.61
CA GLN A 218 6.13 13.00 3.71
C GLN A 218 6.40 11.50 3.51
N TYR A 219 5.84 10.90 2.47
CA TYR A 219 6.00 9.48 2.20
C TYR A 219 7.45 9.14 1.90
N GLU A 220 8.06 8.20 2.62
CA GLU A 220 9.49 7.86 2.46
C GLU A 220 9.76 7.12 1.15
N GLY A 221 8.83 6.27 0.70
CA GLY A 221 8.94 5.51 -0.54
C GLY A 221 8.74 6.34 -1.80
N THR A 222 8.88 5.70 -2.94
CA THR A 222 8.61 6.30 -4.26
C THR A 222 7.12 6.38 -4.51
N VAL A 223 6.62 7.53 -4.94
CA VAL A 223 5.23 7.73 -5.32
C VAL A 223 5.14 8.04 -6.81
N ILE A 224 4.30 7.29 -7.50
CA ILE A 224 3.94 7.55 -8.90
C ILE A 224 2.42 7.76 -8.95
N ALA A 225 1.97 8.94 -9.29
CA ALA A 225 0.57 9.29 -9.37
C ALA A 225 0.17 9.73 -10.77
N VAL A 226 -0.91 9.17 -11.27
CA VAL A 226 -1.60 9.69 -12.47
C VAL A 226 -2.60 10.74 -12.01
N THR A 227 -2.53 11.93 -12.58
CA THR A 227 -3.48 13.02 -12.31
C THR A 227 -3.85 13.73 -13.59
N HIS A 228 -5.05 14.33 -13.62
CA HIS A 228 -5.48 15.20 -14.69
C HIS A 228 -5.17 16.67 -14.40
N ASP A 229 -5.01 17.04 -13.12
CA ASP A 229 -4.68 18.37 -12.65
C ASP A 229 -3.20 18.49 -12.31
N ARG A 230 -2.69 19.73 -12.44
CA ARG A 230 -1.29 20.09 -12.12
C ARG A 230 -1.15 20.47 -10.66
#